data_052c9bec848cd1216e86cccad94cf4c2
#
_entry.id   052c9bec848cd1216e86cccad94cf4c2
#
_cell.length_a   1.000
_cell.length_b   1.000
_cell.length_c   1.000
_cell.angle_alpha   90.00
_cell.angle_beta   90.00
_cell.angle_gamma   90.00
#
_symmetry.space_group_name_H-M   'P 1'
#
loop_
_entity.id
_entity.type
_entity.pdbx_description
1 polymer ?
#
loop_
_entity_poly.entity_id
_entity_poly.type
_entity_poly.pdbx_seq_one_letter_code
_entity_poly.pdbx_strand_id
1 'polypeptide(L)'
;RAGWSDDPRDKLPKMSALATEALLDVPAEKTIDVASEGLCLIVGRGPAALEAAAQLKDHLSVTLLMDDAVTEAEDSLPEVRDFDLISGKLRRAKGALGQFEVVIDALRQVDPRGRGPLTWTEPRDGARSQCDIILDLRGETPLFPAHEKREGYLRADPGHPPAVAAAVLAASHLTGTFEQPLYVRTEPLLCAHSRAGQTGCTACLDLCPPGAIPPDGDHVTVDPMICAGCGACSSACPSGAISYDAPPVD
;
A
#
# COMPACT_ATOMS: atom_id res chain seq x y z
N ARG A 1 5.75 -28.65 -15.01
CA ARG A 1 5.29 -29.65 -14.00
C ARG A 1 5.29 -31.10 -14.52
N ALA A 2 5.08 -31.34 -15.81
CA ALA A 2 5.12 -32.69 -16.39
C ALA A 2 6.54 -33.25 -16.59
N GLY A 3 7.57 -32.43 -16.52
CA GLY A 3 8.97 -32.80 -16.76
C GLY A 3 9.74 -33.30 -15.54
N TRP A 4 9.08 -33.69 -14.46
CA TRP A 4 9.73 -34.11 -13.20
C TRP A 4 10.23 -35.56 -13.22
N SER A 5 9.72 -36.37 -14.15
CA SER A 5 10.15 -37.78 -14.30
C SER A 5 10.90 -37.96 -15.60
N ASP A 6 11.99 -38.68 -15.54
CA ASP A 6 12.74 -39.09 -16.74
C ASP A 6 12.07 -40.27 -17.45
N ASP A 7 11.18 -41.03 -16.76
CA ASP A 7 10.41 -42.13 -17.36
C ASP A 7 9.19 -41.59 -18.15
N PRO A 8 9.13 -41.81 -19.47
CA PRO A 8 7.96 -41.39 -20.27
C PRO A 8 6.63 -41.97 -19.81
N ARG A 9 6.62 -43.15 -19.18
CA ARG A 9 5.41 -43.82 -18.70
C ARG A 9 4.74 -43.07 -17.54
N ASP A 10 5.56 -42.39 -16.73
CA ASP A 10 5.05 -41.59 -15.61
C ASP A 10 4.50 -40.22 -16.05
N LYS A 11 4.91 -39.77 -17.23
CA LYS A 11 4.51 -38.45 -17.75
C LYS A 11 3.07 -38.44 -18.28
N LEU A 12 2.64 -39.51 -18.93
CA LEU A 12 1.33 -39.55 -19.59
C LEU A 12 0.15 -39.42 -18.61
N PRO A 13 0.08 -40.15 -17.49
CA PRO A 13 -0.99 -39.97 -16.52
C PRO A 13 -1.03 -38.57 -15.94
N LYS A 14 0.13 -38.00 -15.65
CA LYS A 14 0.24 -36.65 -15.11
C LYS A 14 -0.16 -35.58 -16.13
N MET A 15 0.24 -35.71 -17.38
CA MET A 15 -0.18 -34.82 -18.47
C MET A 15 -1.68 -34.90 -18.70
N SER A 16 -2.25 -36.09 -18.65
CA SER A 16 -3.70 -36.30 -18.74
C SER A 16 -4.44 -35.64 -17.59
N ALA A 17 -3.95 -35.80 -16.37
CA ALA A 17 -4.54 -35.17 -15.18
C ALA A 17 -4.49 -33.62 -15.27
N LEU A 18 -3.33 -33.06 -15.67
CA LEU A 18 -3.21 -31.61 -15.87
C LEU A 18 -4.11 -31.06 -16.99
N ALA A 19 -4.27 -31.85 -18.07
CA ALA A 19 -5.18 -31.47 -19.16
C ALA A 19 -6.64 -31.52 -18.70
N THR A 20 -7.01 -32.52 -17.89
CA THR A 20 -8.35 -32.62 -17.31
C THR A 20 -8.60 -31.48 -16.30
N GLU A 21 -7.62 -31.19 -15.44
CA GLU A 21 -7.68 -30.06 -14.50
C GLU A 21 -7.92 -28.73 -15.23
N ALA A 22 -7.26 -28.52 -16.37
CA ALA A 22 -7.42 -27.29 -17.17
C ALA A 22 -8.82 -27.17 -17.83
N LEU A 23 -9.60 -28.26 -17.87
CA LEU A 23 -10.96 -28.29 -18.40
C LEU A 23 -12.04 -28.17 -17.31
N LEU A 24 -11.64 -28.16 -16.04
CA LEU A 24 -12.58 -27.97 -14.95
C LEU A 24 -13.02 -26.49 -14.92
N ASP A 25 -14.30 -26.28 -14.72
CA ASP A 25 -14.82 -24.95 -14.41
C ASP A 25 -14.29 -24.51 -13.04
N VAL A 26 -13.48 -23.46 -13.03
CA VAL A 26 -13.00 -22.84 -11.79
C VAL A 26 -13.98 -21.73 -11.43
N PRO A 27 -14.54 -21.72 -10.21
CA PRO A 27 -15.37 -20.61 -9.76
C PRO A 27 -14.63 -19.29 -9.91
N ALA A 28 -15.33 -18.24 -10.33
CA ALA A 28 -14.73 -16.92 -10.44
C ALA A 28 -14.23 -16.43 -9.06
N GLU A 29 -13.01 -15.92 -9.03
CA GLU A 29 -12.49 -15.29 -7.82
C GLU A 29 -13.34 -14.07 -7.47
N LYS A 30 -13.60 -13.89 -6.18
CA LYS A 30 -14.26 -12.70 -5.67
C LYS A 30 -13.24 -11.58 -5.59
N THR A 31 -13.57 -10.45 -6.17
CA THR A 31 -12.72 -9.25 -6.17
C THR A 31 -13.47 -8.03 -5.66
N ILE A 32 -12.74 -7.01 -5.24
CA ILE A 32 -13.24 -5.66 -5.03
C ILE A 32 -12.47 -4.70 -5.92
N ASP A 33 -13.14 -3.64 -6.35
CA ASP A 33 -12.51 -2.58 -7.13
C ASP A 33 -11.79 -1.61 -6.19
N VAL A 34 -10.55 -1.30 -6.55
CA VAL A 34 -9.69 -0.30 -5.91
C VAL A 34 -9.48 0.83 -6.89
N ALA A 35 -10.01 2.00 -6.59
CA ALA A 35 -9.82 3.18 -7.40
C ALA A 35 -8.61 3.99 -6.90
N SER A 36 -7.77 4.43 -7.83
CA SER A 36 -6.70 5.39 -7.61
C SER A 36 -6.84 6.54 -8.60
N GLU A 37 -7.07 7.74 -8.09
CA GLU A 37 -7.18 8.96 -8.90
C GLU A 37 -5.82 9.54 -9.25
N GLY A 38 -4.74 8.96 -8.71
CA GLY A 38 -3.37 9.40 -8.96
C GLY A 38 -2.89 10.52 -8.03
N LEU A 39 -3.50 10.67 -6.84
CA LEU A 39 -3.01 11.57 -5.81
C LEU A 39 -1.72 11.01 -5.22
N CYS A 40 -0.57 11.54 -5.63
CA CYS A 40 0.75 11.04 -5.25
C CYS A 40 1.44 11.96 -4.24
N LEU A 41 1.74 11.40 -3.07
CA LEU A 41 2.60 12.05 -2.08
C LEU A 41 4.03 11.55 -2.23
N ILE A 42 4.92 12.42 -2.69
CA ILE A 42 6.37 12.16 -2.67
C ILE A 42 6.92 12.68 -1.36
N VAL A 43 7.63 11.84 -0.62
CA VAL A 43 8.29 12.23 0.64
C VAL A 43 9.79 12.11 0.46
N GLY A 44 10.50 13.24 0.54
CA GLY A 44 11.92 13.23 0.31
C GLY A 44 12.52 14.62 0.32
N ARG A 45 13.82 14.69 0.03
CA ARG A 45 14.57 15.94 0.00
C ARG A 45 15.58 15.94 -1.15
N GLY A 46 16.04 17.14 -1.49
CA GLY A 46 17.09 17.35 -2.47
C GLY A 46 16.67 17.04 -3.92
N PRO A 47 17.67 16.96 -4.83
CA PRO A 47 17.42 16.90 -6.27
C PRO A 47 16.60 15.68 -6.71
N ALA A 48 16.82 14.51 -6.10
CA ALA A 48 16.13 13.28 -6.49
C ALA A 48 14.61 13.36 -6.30
N ALA A 49 14.15 13.99 -5.21
CA ALA A 49 12.72 14.16 -4.93
C ALA A 49 12.08 15.20 -5.88
N LEU A 50 12.78 16.31 -6.16
CA LEU A 50 12.35 17.32 -7.10
C LEU A 50 12.27 16.76 -8.53
N GLU A 51 13.25 15.98 -8.94
CA GLU A 51 13.28 15.35 -10.26
C GLU A 51 12.15 14.32 -10.40
N ALA A 52 11.91 13.51 -9.37
CA ALA A 52 10.79 12.56 -9.34
C ALA A 52 9.44 13.28 -9.45
N ALA A 53 9.25 14.40 -8.75
CA ALA A 53 8.05 15.22 -8.85
C ALA A 53 7.87 15.80 -10.25
N ALA A 54 8.95 16.33 -10.85
CA ALA A 54 8.94 16.87 -12.20
C ALA A 54 8.62 15.81 -13.28
N GLN A 55 9.04 14.55 -13.07
CA GLN A 55 8.73 13.45 -14.01
C GLN A 55 7.29 12.96 -13.88
N LEU A 56 6.70 13.01 -12.68
CA LEU A 56 5.35 12.48 -12.41
C LEU A 56 4.23 13.51 -12.62
N LYS A 57 4.50 14.81 -12.60
CA LYS A 57 3.50 15.89 -12.65
C LYS A 57 2.53 15.83 -13.83
N ASP A 58 2.96 15.29 -14.96
CA ASP A 58 2.14 15.19 -16.16
C ASP A 58 1.22 13.95 -16.16
N HIS A 59 1.41 13.04 -15.20
CA HIS A 59 0.68 11.79 -15.07
C HIS A 59 -0.13 11.69 -13.78
N LEU A 60 0.35 12.32 -12.71
CA LEU A 60 -0.20 12.24 -11.35
C LEU A 60 -0.41 13.63 -10.77
N SER A 61 -1.36 13.74 -9.83
CA SER A 61 -1.48 14.91 -8.98
C SER A 61 -0.44 14.84 -7.86
N VAL A 62 0.68 15.51 -8.05
CA VAL A 62 1.85 15.37 -7.19
C VAL A 62 1.87 16.41 -6.08
N THR A 63 2.02 15.95 -4.84
CA THR A 63 2.40 16.75 -3.69
C THR A 63 3.77 16.30 -3.21
N LEU A 64 4.77 17.19 -3.22
CA LEU A 64 6.09 16.93 -2.66
C LEU A 64 6.16 17.43 -1.22
N LEU A 65 6.31 16.49 -0.28
CA LEU A 65 6.60 16.78 1.13
C LEU A 65 8.10 16.74 1.36
N MET A 66 8.67 17.91 1.64
CA MET A 66 10.07 18.07 2.02
C MET A 66 10.21 18.09 3.54
N ASP A 67 11.17 17.34 4.05
CA ASP A 67 11.54 17.37 5.47
C ASP A 67 12.16 18.74 5.84
N ASP A 68 12.08 19.14 7.11
CA ASP A 68 12.38 20.49 7.67
C ASP A 68 13.74 21.14 7.27
N ALA A 69 14.62 20.43 6.58
CA ALA A 69 15.91 20.96 6.10
C ALA A 69 15.81 21.94 4.90
N VAL A 70 14.62 22.45 4.59
CA VAL A 70 14.38 23.34 3.42
C VAL A 70 15.04 24.71 3.57
N THR A 71 15.39 25.12 4.78
CA THR A 71 16.01 26.45 5.05
C THR A 71 17.36 26.69 4.36
N GLU A 72 18.05 25.64 3.92
CA GLU A 72 19.35 25.79 3.23
C GLU A 72 19.27 25.59 1.69
N ALA A 73 18.12 25.14 1.18
CA ALA A 73 17.94 24.80 -0.24
C ALA A 73 16.95 25.73 -0.98
N GLU A 74 16.50 26.82 -0.37
CA GLU A 74 15.52 27.73 -0.97
C GLU A 74 16.00 28.32 -2.31
N ASP A 75 17.30 28.57 -2.45
CA ASP A 75 17.90 29.10 -3.69
C ASP A 75 17.90 28.09 -4.87
N SER A 76 17.66 26.80 -4.61
CA SER A 76 17.67 25.74 -5.63
C SER A 76 16.27 25.27 -6.06
N LEU A 77 15.21 25.79 -5.44
CA LEU A 77 13.84 25.41 -5.79
C LEU A 77 13.41 26.13 -7.09
N PRO A 78 12.77 25.42 -8.03
CA PRO A 78 12.29 26.05 -9.25
C PRO A 78 11.21 27.10 -8.92
N GLU A 79 11.31 28.27 -9.56
CA GLU A 79 10.34 29.37 -9.39
C GLU A 79 8.95 29.00 -9.89
N VAL A 80 8.87 28.16 -10.93
CA VAL A 80 7.62 27.68 -11.52
C VAL A 80 7.52 26.18 -11.28
N ARG A 81 6.44 25.75 -10.64
CA ARG A 81 6.16 24.35 -10.33
C ARG A 81 4.75 23.99 -10.75
N ASP A 82 4.64 22.88 -11.44
CA ASP A 82 3.36 22.28 -11.82
C ASP A 82 2.96 21.16 -10.83
N PHE A 83 3.44 21.24 -9.59
CA PHE A 83 3.11 20.32 -8.49
C PHE A 83 3.10 21.08 -7.15
N ASP A 84 2.35 20.56 -6.19
CA ASP A 84 2.26 21.15 -4.86
C ASP A 84 3.54 20.86 -4.06
N LEU A 85 4.04 21.90 -3.38
CA LEU A 85 5.19 21.80 -2.48
C LEU A 85 4.75 22.13 -1.06
N ILE A 86 5.05 21.21 -0.15
CA ILE A 86 4.81 21.38 1.28
C ILE A 86 6.08 21.01 2.05
N SER A 87 6.25 21.58 3.23
CA SER A 87 7.32 21.22 4.15
C SER A 87 6.72 20.68 5.44
N GLY A 88 7.40 19.73 6.08
CA GLY A 88 6.98 19.15 7.34
C GLY A 88 7.49 17.73 7.52
N LYS A 89 7.16 17.14 8.67
CA LYS A 89 7.59 15.79 9.03
C LYS A 89 6.44 14.81 8.95
N LEU A 90 6.56 13.82 8.09
CA LEU A 90 5.60 12.72 8.01
C LEU A 90 5.69 11.86 9.28
N ARG A 91 4.69 11.98 10.15
CA ARG A 91 4.63 11.26 11.42
C ARG A 91 4.09 9.85 11.28
N ARG A 92 3.07 9.66 10.44
CA ARG A 92 2.35 8.39 10.29
C ARG A 92 1.68 8.30 8.94
N ALA A 93 1.68 7.09 8.40
CA ALA A 93 0.85 6.71 7.27
C ALA A 93 0.06 5.43 7.63
N LYS A 94 -1.14 5.29 7.08
CA LYS A 94 -2.02 4.13 7.18
C LYS A 94 -2.73 3.90 5.85
N GLY A 95 -3.24 2.70 5.64
CA GLY A 95 -4.00 2.34 4.44
C GLY A 95 -3.16 1.67 3.39
N ALA A 96 -3.65 1.68 2.17
CA ALA A 96 -3.03 1.09 0.98
C ALA A 96 -3.41 1.93 -0.26
N LEU A 97 -3.14 1.43 -1.46
CA LEU A 97 -3.43 2.09 -2.73
C LEU A 97 -4.86 2.68 -2.76
N GLY A 98 -4.99 3.92 -3.17
CA GLY A 98 -6.27 4.64 -3.27
C GLY A 98 -6.82 5.18 -1.95
N GLN A 99 -6.22 4.85 -0.79
CA GLN A 99 -6.77 5.24 0.51
C GLN A 99 -5.72 5.41 1.62
N PHE A 100 -4.55 5.92 1.29
CA PHE A 100 -3.61 6.28 2.34
C PHE A 100 -4.09 7.50 3.12
N GLU A 101 -4.05 7.40 4.44
CA GLU A 101 -4.18 8.52 5.36
C GLU A 101 -2.81 8.85 5.94
N VAL A 102 -2.41 10.11 5.85
CA VAL A 102 -1.14 10.60 6.37
C VAL A 102 -1.33 11.67 7.43
N VAL A 103 -0.45 11.67 8.42
CA VAL A 103 -0.40 12.71 9.46
C VAL A 103 0.97 13.37 9.39
N ILE A 104 0.95 14.69 9.25
CA ILE A 104 2.14 15.53 9.07
C ILE A 104 2.22 16.52 10.22
N ASP A 105 3.37 16.58 10.88
CA ASP A 105 3.68 17.58 11.89
C ASP A 105 4.56 18.68 11.28
N ALA A 106 4.55 19.86 11.90
CA ALA A 106 5.21 21.08 11.42
C ALA A 106 4.88 21.39 9.94
N LEU A 107 3.65 21.07 9.49
CA LEU A 107 3.24 21.31 8.11
C LEU A 107 3.27 22.79 7.78
N ARG A 108 4.02 23.14 6.73
CA ARG A 108 4.03 24.45 6.10
C ARG A 108 3.66 24.30 4.63
N GLN A 109 2.89 25.23 4.13
CA GLN A 109 2.52 25.34 2.71
C GLN A 109 3.16 26.59 2.13
N VAL A 110 3.41 26.58 0.83
CA VAL A 110 3.83 27.80 0.13
C VAL A 110 2.69 28.82 0.17
N ASP A 111 2.98 30.05 0.61
CA ASP A 111 1.97 31.12 0.62
C ASP A 111 1.66 31.55 -0.82
N PRO A 112 0.43 31.37 -1.31
CA PRO A 112 0.05 31.72 -2.67
C PRO A 112 0.02 33.25 -2.93
N ARG A 113 0.12 34.07 -1.88
CA ARG A 113 0.07 35.52 -1.96
C ARG A 113 1.42 36.16 -2.31
N GLY A 114 2.51 35.39 -2.20
CA GLY A 114 3.86 35.88 -2.43
C GLY A 114 4.15 36.10 -3.92
N ARG A 115 4.51 37.34 -4.30
CA ARG A 115 5.18 37.63 -5.57
C ARG A 115 6.65 37.84 -5.23
N GLY A 116 7.49 36.85 -5.50
CA GLY A 116 8.92 36.91 -5.18
C GLY A 116 9.41 35.59 -4.60
N PRO A 117 10.44 35.61 -3.73
CA PRO A 117 10.95 34.41 -3.09
C PRO A 117 9.87 33.65 -2.37
N LEU A 118 10.01 32.32 -2.30
CA LEU A 118 9.06 31.45 -1.63
C LEU A 118 8.86 31.86 -0.17
N THR A 119 7.62 32.09 0.20
CA THR A 119 7.23 32.31 1.59
C THR A 119 6.37 31.15 2.08
N TRP A 120 6.57 30.77 3.32
CA TRP A 120 5.90 29.63 3.93
C TRP A 120 4.88 30.08 4.95
N THR A 121 3.79 29.34 5.07
CA THR A 121 2.81 29.53 6.14
C THR A 121 3.39 29.14 7.50
N GLU A 122 2.77 29.59 8.59
CA GLU A 122 3.11 29.15 9.94
C GLU A 122 2.95 27.61 10.07
N PRO A 123 3.85 26.94 10.80
CA PRO A 123 3.82 25.49 10.96
C PRO A 123 2.59 25.02 11.74
N ARG A 124 2.02 23.88 11.35
CA ARG A 124 0.89 23.23 12.03
C ARG A 124 1.21 21.76 12.27
N ASP A 125 0.95 21.30 13.51
CA ASP A 125 1.09 19.88 13.87
C ASP A 125 -0.20 19.10 13.65
N GLY A 126 -0.08 17.79 13.42
CA GLY A 126 -1.19 16.87 13.30
C GLY A 126 -2.08 17.10 12.07
N ALA A 127 -1.56 17.74 11.04
CA ALA A 127 -2.28 17.91 9.78
C ALA A 127 -2.55 16.55 9.13
N ARG A 128 -3.79 16.34 8.70
CA ARG A 128 -4.22 15.09 8.05
C ARG A 128 -4.45 15.34 6.58
N SER A 129 -4.02 14.41 5.75
CA SER A 129 -4.27 14.40 4.31
C SER A 129 -4.50 12.97 3.83
N GLN A 130 -5.06 12.85 2.64
CA GLN A 130 -5.25 11.57 1.95
C GLN A 130 -4.48 11.60 0.63
N CYS A 131 -4.00 10.43 0.22
CA CYS A 131 -3.38 10.21 -1.08
C CYS A 131 -3.58 8.76 -1.51
N ASP A 132 -3.41 8.52 -2.80
CA ASP A 132 -3.55 7.18 -3.38
C ASP A 132 -2.23 6.44 -3.39
N ILE A 133 -1.13 7.18 -3.57
CA ILE A 133 0.22 6.66 -3.77
C ILE A 133 1.17 7.40 -2.84
N ILE A 134 2.10 6.67 -2.23
CA ILE A 134 3.22 7.25 -1.48
C ILE A 134 4.53 6.80 -2.13
N LEU A 135 5.34 7.78 -2.57
CA LEU A 135 6.71 7.55 -3.03
C LEU A 135 7.70 8.04 -1.97
N ASP A 136 8.30 7.10 -1.25
CA ASP A 136 9.23 7.38 -0.15
C ASP A 136 10.68 7.41 -0.64
N LEU A 137 11.24 8.61 -0.74
CA LEU A 137 12.62 8.91 -1.15
C LEU A 137 13.45 9.50 0.01
N ARG A 138 13.09 9.25 1.26
CA ARG A 138 13.81 9.80 2.42
C ARG A 138 15.16 9.12 2.66
N GLY A 139 15.32 7.88 2.23
CA GLY A 139 16.50 7.06 2.57
C GLY A 139 16.53 6.59 4.03
N GLU A 140 15.48 6.82 4.79
CA GLU A 140 15.33 6.51 6.21
C GLU A 140 14.65 5.15 6.44
N THR A 141 14.27 4.87 7.70
CA THR A 141 13.44 3.70 8.03
C THR A 141 12.13 3.74 7.22
N PRO A 142 11.74 2.62 6.58
CA PRO A 142 10.50 2.58 5.83
C PRO A 142 9.28 2.86 6.70
N LEU A 143 8.26 3.50 6.12
CA LEU A 143 6.97 3.74 6.81
C LEU A 143 6.27 2.44 7.15
N PHE A 144 6.38 1.47 6.27
CA PHE A 144 5.86 0.12 6.46
C PHE A 144 7.03 -0.86 6.40
N PRO A 145 7.24 -1.68 7.44
CA PRO A 145 8.22 -2.76 7.42
C PRO A 145 7.97 -3.74 6.26
N ALA A 146 8.98 -4.51 5.87
CA ALA A 146 8.89 -5.41 4.72
C ALA A 146 7.76 -6.45 4.83
N HIS A 147 7.44 -6.89 6.06
CA HIS A 147 6.33 -7.81 6.32
C HIS A 147 4.95 -7.13 6.27
N GLU A 148 4.91 -5.80 6.38
CA GLU A 148 3.71 -4.98 6.25
C GLU A 148 3.60 -4.33 4.87
N LYS A 149 3.96 -5.04 3.82
CA LYS A 149 3.87 -4.53 2.46
C LYS A 149 2.50 -3.91 2.18
N ARG A 150 2.50 -2.73 1.57
CA ARG A 150 1.29 -2.00 1.15
C ARG A 150 1.34 -1.77 -0.36
N GLU A 151 0.28 -2.12 -1.06
CA GLU A 151 0.14 -1.67 -2.45
C GLU A 151 0.03 -0.14 -2.46
N GLY A 152 0.65 0.49 -3.47
CA GLY A 152 0.72 1.96 -3.56
C GLY A 152 1.82 2.62 -2.73
N TYR A 153 2.51 1.89 -1.82
CA TYR A 153 3.71 2.38 -1.15
C TYR A 153 4.96 1.94 -1.90
N LEU A 154 5.61 2.89 -2.53
CA LEU A 154 6.85 2.70 -3.27
C LEU A 154 8.00 3.36 -2.52
N ARG A 155 9.15 2.68 -2.50
CA ARG A 155 10.34 3.20 -1.81
C ARG A 155 11.58 2.98 -2.64
N ALA A 156 12.42 4.02 -2.70
CA ALA A 156 13.74 3.92 -3.31
C ALA A 156 14.77 4.69 -2.48
N ASP A 157 16.02 4.25 -2.54
CA ASP A 157 17.14 5.01 -2.00
C ASP A 157 17.43 6.20 -2.92
N PRO A 158 17.34 7.46 -2.44
CA PRO A 158 17.62 8.65 -3.24
C PRO A 158 19.06 8.69 -3.78
N GLY A 159 20.00 7.99 -3.15
CA GLY A 159 21.38 7.83 -3.63
C GLY A 159 21.54 6.83 -4.76
N HIS A 160 20.48 6.14 -5.20
CA HIS A 160 20.51 5.13 -6.25
C HIS A 160 19.57 5.47 -7.41
N PRO A 161 19.98 6.30 -8.39
CA PRO A 161 19.13 6.82 -9.45
C PRO A 161 18.33 5.75 -10.23
N PRO A 162 18.87 4.55 -10.56
CA PRO A 162 18.08 3.52 -11.21
C PRO A 162 16.91 3.01 -10.38
N ALA A 163 17.05 2.92 -9.05
CA ALA A 163 15.96 2.53 -8.16
C ALA A 163 14.87 3.62 -8.08
N VAL A 164 15.30 4.89 -8.05
CA VAL A 164 14.37 6.04 -8.10
C VAL A 164 13.58 6.02 -9.41
N ALA A 165 14.26 5.86 -10.56
CA ALA A 165 13.61 5.79 -11.86
C ALA A 165 12.61 4.62 -11.97
N ALA A 166 12.96 3.45 -11.44
CA ALA A 166 12.05 2.30 -11.38
C ALA A 166 10.82 2.58 -10.50
N ALA A 167 10.99 3.24 -9.36
CA ALA A 167 9.90 3.60 -8.46
C ALA A 167 8.98 4.68 -9.07
N VAL A 168 9.55 5.67 -9.77
CA VAL A 168 8.80 6.69 -10.53
C VAL A 168 7.97 6.04 -11.63
N LEU A 169 8.57 5.14 -12.42
CA LEU A 169 7.85 4.40 -13.45
C LEU A 169 6.73 3.55 -12.84
N ALA A 170 6.98 2.85 -11.73
CA ALA A 170 5.96 2.08 -11.05
C ALA A 170 4.80 2.97 -10.56
N ALA A 171 5.10 4.15 -9.98
CA ALA A 171 4.09 5.11 -9.53
C ALA A 171 3.19 5.59 -10.68
N SER A 172 3.76 5.87 -11.84
CA SER A 172 3.00 6.38 -13.01
C SER A 172 1.96 5.38 -13.54
N HIS A 173 2.06 4.11 -13.20
CA HIS A 173 1.11 3.06 -13.58
C HIS A 173 0.01 2.79 -12.54
N LEU A 174 0.03 3.48 -11.41
CA LEU A 174 -0.92 3.24 -10.31
C LEU A 174 -2.14 4.16 -10.35
N THR A 175 -2.64 4.47 -11.54
CA THR A 175 -3.89 5.22 -11.75
C THR A 175 -4.93 4.36 -12.43
N GLY A 176 -6.20 4.52 -12.06
CA GLY A 176 -7.31 3.79 -12.62
C GLY A 176 -7.97 2.86 -11.60
N THR A 177 -8.68 1.86 -12.09
CA THR A 177 -9.35 0.87 -11.25
C THR A 177 -8.59 -0.45 -11.31
N PHE A 178 -8.31 -1.01 -10.15
CA PHE A 178 -7.60 -2.28 -9.99
C PHE A 178 -8.51 -3.28 -9.28
N GLU A 179 -8.45 -4.54 -9.69
CA GLU A 179 -9.15 -5.61 -9.00
C GLU A 179 -8.27 -6.19 -7.88
N GLN A 180 -8.79 -6.17 -6.65
CA GLN A 180 -8.13 -6.77 -5.50
C GLN A 180 -8.85 -8.06 -5.10
N PRO A 181 -8.17 -9.22 -5.11
CA PRO A 181 -8.79 -10.49 -4.72
C PRO A 181 -9.19 -10.52 -3.25
N LEU A 182 -10.35 -11.10 -2.98
CA LEU A 182 -10.82 -11.43 -1.64
C LEU A 182 -10.36 -12.84 -1.27
N TYR A 183 -9.24 -12.95 -0.58
CA TYR A 183 -8.60 -14.23 -0.26
C TYR A 183 -9.30 -15.02 0.84
N VAL A 184 -10.01 -14.33 1.73
CA VAL A 184 -10.63 -14.96 2.89
C VAL A 184 -12.07 -14.51 3.06
N ARG A 185 -12.90 -15.41 3.57
CA ARG A 185 -14.27 -15.13 4.00
C ARG A 185 -14.32 -15.10 5.51
N THR A 186 -15.08 -14.18 6.07
CA THR A 186 -15.32 -14.06 7.50
C THR A 186 -16.78 -14.31 7.82
N GLU A 187 -17.02 -15.08 8.89
CA GLU A 187 -18.35 -15.32 9.46
C GLU A 187 -18.38 -14.76 10.90
N PRO A 188 -18.88 -13.54 11.08
CA PRO A 188 -18.84 -12.85 12.38
C PRO A 188 -19.52 -13.64 13.52
N LEU A 189 -20.59 -14.37 13.22
CA LEU A 189 -21.35 -15.14 14.23
C LEU A 189 -20.57 -16.30 14.81
N LEU A 190 -19.58 -16.82 14.09
CA LEU A 190 -18.69 -17.88 14.57
C LEU A 190 -17.47 -17.35 15.30
N CYS A 191 -17.19 -16.04 15.22
CA CYS A 191 -16.00 -15.47 15.80
C CYS A 191 -16.07 -15.46 17.32
N ALA A 192 -14.99 -15.95 17.96
CA ALA A 192 -14.84 -15.98 19.41
C ALA A 192 -13.94 -14.84 19.93
N HIS A 193 -13.77 -13.76 19.16
CA HIS A 193 -12.89 -12.66 19.53
C HIS A 193 -13.33 -12.00 20.83
N SER A 194 -14.57 -11.58 20.91
CA SER A 194 -15.13 -10.96 22.11
C SER A 194 -16.57 -11.41 22.32
N ARG A 195 -16.96 -11.52 23.58
CA ARG A 195 -18.35 -11.74 23.99
C ARG A 195 -18.59 -10.92 25.25
N ALA A 196 -19.70 -10.19 25.29
CA ALA A 196 -20.09 -9.38 26.45
C ALA A 196 -18.97 -8.40 26.90
N GLY A 197 -18.22 -7.84 25.97
CA GLY A 197 -17.13 -6.89 26.24
C GLY A 197 -15.84 -7.53 26.79
N GLN A 198 -15.73 -8.85 26.76
CA GLN A 198 -14.52 -9.57 27.18
C GLN A 198 -13.82 -10.19 25.98
N THR A 199 -12.55 -9.79 25.76
CA THR A 199 -11.71 -10.38 24.71
C THR A 199 -11.38 -11.82 25.07
N GLY A 200 -11.72 -12.76 24.17
CA GLY A 200 -11.47 -14.18 24.31
C GLY A 200 -10.36 -14.67 23.38
N CYS A 201 -10.54 -14.59 22.07
CA CYS A 201 -9.62 -15.13 21.08
C CYS A 201 -8.87 -14.02 20.32
N THR A 202 -7.54 -14.12 20.25
CA THR A 202 -6.67 -13.19 19.49
C THR A 202 -5.80 -13.90 18.46
N ALA A 203 -5.98 -15.19 18.25
CA ALA A 203 -5.07 -16.04 17.48
C ALA A 203 -4.76 -15.52 16.07
N CYS A 204 -5.76 -15.00 15.35
CA CYS A 204 -5.56 -14.45 13.99
C CYS A 204 -4.90 -13.06 14.01
N LEU A 205 -5.10 -12.27 15.07
CA LEU A 205 -4.51 -10.93 15.18
C LEU A 205 -2.98 -11.00 15.27
N ASP A 206 -2.49 -11.91 16.12
CA ASP A 206 -1.06 -12.09 16.41
C ASP A 206 -0.31 -12.76 15.24
N LEU A 207 -1.03 -13.44 14.36
CA LEU A 207 -0.45 -14.19 13.24
C LEU A 207 -0.43 -13.42 11.90
N CYS A 208 -1.15 -12.32 11.77
CA CYS A 208 -1.26 -11.61 10.50
C CYS A 208 -0.01 -10.74 10.24
N PRO A 209 0.91 -11.14 9.31
CA PRO A 209 2.14 -10.37 9.09
C PRO A 209 1.88 -8.95 8.60
N PRO A 210 0.95 -8.70 7.64
CA PRO A 210 0.65 -7.34 7.19
C PRO A 210 -0.25 -6.55 8.13
N GLY A 211 -0.77 -7.14 9.22
CA GLY A 211 -1.68 -6.47 10.13
C GLY A 211 -3.05 -6.16 9.53
N ALA A 212 -3.54 -7.03 8.63
CA ALA A 212 -4.80 -6.85 7.91
C ALA A 212 -6.05 -7.16 8.74
N ILE A 213 -5.92 -7.55 10.02
CA ILE A 213 -7.03 -8.06 10.83
C ILE A 213 -7.24 -7.16 12.05
N PRO A 214 -8.01 -6.07 11.94
CA PRO A 214 -8.40 -5.29 13.10
C PRO A 214 -9.57 -5.94 13.85
N PRO A 215 -9.65 -5.73 15.19
CA PRO A 215 -10.85 -5.97 15.96
C PRO A 215 -12.00 -5.08 15.48
N ASP A 216 -13.22 -5.64 15.45
CA ASP A 216 -14.44 -4.93 15.11
C ASP A 216 -15.58 -5.37 16.06
N GLY A 217 -15.65 -4.74 17.23
CA GLY A 217 -16.60 -5.10 18.28
C GLY A 217 -16.39 -6.53 18.80
N ASP A 218 -17.39 -7.39 18.65
CA ASP A 218 -17.35 -8.77 19.12
C ASP A 218 -16.67 -9.76 18.16
N HIS A 219 -16.26 -9.30 16.99
CA HIS A 219 -15.58 -10.10 15.98
C HIS A 219 -14.34 -9.39 15.44
N VAL A 220 -13.69 -10.02 14.48
CA VAL A 220 -12.60 -9.41 13.71
C VAL A 220 -13.04 -9.25 12.27
N THR A 221 -12.52 -8.24 11.60
CA THR A 221 -12.64 -8.05 10.15
C THR A 221 -11.30 -8.28 9.47
N VAL A 222 -11.32 -8.52 8.17
CA VAL A 222 -10.10 -8.61 7.36
C VAL A 222 -10.16 -7.49 6.33
N ASP A 223 -9.19 -6.59 6.42
CA ASP A 223 -9.03 -5.52 5.44
C ASP A 223 -8.47 -6.12 4.13
N PRO A 224 -9.26 -6.16 3.06
CA PRO A 224 -8.84 -6.77 1.80
C PRO A 224 -7.71 -5.99 1.12
N MET A 225 -7.62 -4.68 1.37
CA MET A 225 -6.58 -3.81 0.82
C MET A 225 -5.19 -4.08 1.40
N ILE A 226 -5.15 -4.69 2.60
CA ILE A 226 -3.93 -5.00 3.34
C ILE A 226 -3.64 -6.50 3.29
N CYS A 227 -4.65 -7.33 3.09
CA CYS A 227 -4.53 -8.78 3.09
C CYS A 227 -3.60 -9.28 1.97
N ALA A 228 -2.55 -10.01 2.34
CA ALA A 228 -1.59 -10.59 1.40
C ALA A 228 -1.96 -12.03 0.94
N GLY A 229 -3.12 -12.56 1.31
CA GLY A 229 -3.59 -13.88 0.88
C GLY A 229 -2.79 -15.07 1.42
N CYS A 230 -2.08 -14.92 2.53
CA CYS A 230 -1.19 -15.97 3.05
C CYS A 230 -1.94 -17.15 3.73
N GLY A 231 -3.22 -16.98 4.09
CA GLY A 231 -4.05 -18.03 4.71
C GLY A 231 -3.74 -18.38 6.18
N ALA A 232 -2.76 -17.74 6.83
CA ALA A 232 -2.37 -18.03 8.19
C ALA A 232 -3.54 -17.87 9.20
N CYS A 233 -4.36 -16.83 9.03
CA CYS A 233 -5.53 -16.58 9.87
C CYS A 233 -6.59 -17.69 9.75
N SER A 234 -6.83 -18.21 8.55
CA SER A 234 -7.75 -19.31 8.32
C SER A 234 -7.27 -20.60 9.00
N SER A 235 -5.98 -20.93 8.89
CA SER A 235 -5.41 -22.12 9.50
C SER A 235 -5.41 -22.08 11.04
N ALA A 236 -5.34 -20.89 11.62
CA ALA A 236 -5.30 -20.68 13.07
C ALA A 236 -6.68 -20.47 13.70
N CYS A 237 -7.73 -20.27 12.93
CA CYS A 237 -9.07 -19.98 13.46
C CYS A 237 -9.72 -21.25 14.03
N PRO A 238 -9.88 -21.37 15.37
CA PRO A 238 -10.41 -22.59 15.97
C PRO A 238 -11.91 -22.79 15.74
N SER A 239 -12.64 -21.72 15.42
CA SER A 239 -14.09 -21.75 15.19
C SER A 239 -14.47 -21.79 13.72
N GLY A 240 -13.51 -21.68 12.78
CA GLY A 240 -13.78 -21.59 11.35
C GLY A 240 -14.43 -20.24 10.94
N ALA A 241 -14.39 -19.24 11.82
CA ALA A 241 -14.93 -17.91 11.50
C ALA A 241 -14.18 -17.21 10.38
N ILE A 242 -12.93 -17.57 10.13
CA ILE A 242 -12.15 -17.14 8.97
C ILE A 242 -11.81 -18.39 8.16
N SER A 243 -12.22 -18.41 6.90
CA SER A 243 -11.91 -19.48 5.95
C SER A 243 -11.21 -18.92 4.71
N TYR A 244 -10.28 -19.69 4.14
CA TYR A 244 -9.65 -19.34 2.88
C TYR A 244 -10.63 -19.59 1.72
N ASP A 245 -10.83 -18.60 0.86
CA ASP A 245 -11.89 -18.57 -0.16
C ASP A 245 -11.36 -18.17 -1.55
N ALA A 246 -10.09 -18.43 -1.83
CA ALA A 246 -9.47 -18.15 -3.12
C ALA A 246 -8.65 -19.36 -3.63
N PRO A 247 -9.18 -20.19 -4.55
CA PRO A 247 -10.53 -20.09 -5.15
C PRO A 247 -11.64 -20.39 -4.15
N PRO A 248 -12.88 -19.93 -4.41
CA PRO A 248 -14.02 -20.26 -3.58
C PRO A 248 -14.19 -21.79 -3.46
N VAL A 249 -14.48 -22.24 -2.25
CA VAL A 249 -14.80 -23.67 -1.97
C VAL A 249 -16.29 -23.71 -1.70
N ASP A 250 -17.02 -24.44 -2.52
CA ASP A 250 -18.46 -24.67 -2.38
C ASP A 250 -18.77 -25.60 -1.19
#